data_1c026aa19ecd3d878c1c539706901230
#
_entry.id   1c026aa19ecd3d878c1c539706901230
#
_cell.length_a   1.000
_cell.length_b   1.000
_cell.length_c   1.000
_cell.angle_alpha   90.00
_cell.angle_beta   90.00
_cell.angle_gamma   90.00
#
_symmetry.space_group_name_H-M   'P 1'
#
loop_
_entity.id
_entity.type
_entity.pdbx_description
1 polymer ?
#
loop_
_entity_poly.entity_id
_entity_poly.type
_entity_poly.pdbx_seq_one_letter_code
_entity_poly.pdbx_strand_id
1 'polypeptide(L)'
;MEILQIVVLSLVVSSTATLFSFLIGFFLSLFIFLKNFILKKWLINFLNALTGVPTVIFGLCVLLLLSRKGPFGSLKLLFTPTAIIIAQFFLLLPLVIALSLDLFNGEGKKILETCKILQIPKNKIAKIFLKELIKPLVCIFLIAFSRAISEVGAVSLVGGNIKGHTRVMTTYIALSTSMGNYDTSIIIALILFVISFLINYLLRRKA
;
A
#
# COMPACT_ATOMS: atom_id res chain seq x y z
N MET A 1 -13.98 23.44 7.92
CA MET A 1 -14.56 22.09 7.69
C MET A 1 -13.95 21.37 6.49
N GLU A 2 -13.66 22.03 5.37
CA GLU A 2 -13.12 21.38 4.15
C GLU A 2 -11.75 20.68 4.37
N ILE A 3 -10.80 21.36 5.03
CA ILE A 3 -9.47 20.77 5.32
C ILE A 3 -9.58 19.47 6.12
N LEU A 4 -10.42 19.45 7.14
CA LEU A 4 -10.63 18.26 7.97
C LEU A 4 -11.19 17.08 7.14
N GLN A 5 -12.14 17.35 6.24
CA GLN A 5 -12.68 16.32 5.34
C GLN A 5 -11.60 15.74 4.41
N ILE A 6 -10.74 16.60 3.85
CA ILE A 6 -9.62 16.19 2.99
C ILE A 6 -8.65 15.28 3.77
N VAL A 7 -8.29 15.67 5.00
CA VAL A 7 -7.37 14.90 5.85
C VAL A 7 -7.99 13.55 6.22
N VAL A 8 -9.22 13.55 6.72
CA VAL A 8 -9.92 12.31 7.11
C VAL A 8 -10.10 11.38 5.91
N LEU A 9 -10.54 11.89 4.76
CA LEU A 9 -10.68 11.08 3.55
C LEU A 9 -9.35 10.46 3.13
N SER A 10 -8.26 11.24 3.13
CA SER A 10 -6.92 10.73 2.80
C SER A 10 -6.51 9.59 3.72
N LEU A 11 -6.71 9.75 5.04
CA LEU A 11 -6.37 8.73 6.02
C LEU A 11 -7.24 7.48 5.84
N VAL A 12 -8.54 7.61 5.67
CA VAL A 12 -9.47 6.48 5.48
C VAL A 12 -9.13 5.69 4.23
N VAL A 13 -8.97 6.38 3.09
CA VAL A 13 -8.69 5.72 1.80
C VAL A 13 -7.35 5.00 1.86
N SER A 14 -6.28 5.68 2.31
CA SER A 14 -4.94 5.09 2.38
C SER A 14 -4.86 3.96 3.41
N SER A 15 -5.51 4.09 4.58
CA SER A 15 -5.54 3.02 5.59
C SER A 15 -6.27 1.79 5.08
N THR A 16 -7.41 1.98 4.42
CA THR A 16 -8.23 0.89 3.88
C THR A 16 -7.48 0.15 2.76
N ALA A 17 -6.91 0.89 1.80
CA ALA A 17 -6.11 0.29 0.73
C ALA A 17 -4.90 -0.47 1.27
N THR A 18 -4.19 0.11 2.24
CA THR A 18 -3.03 -0.53 2.87
C THR A 18 -3.42 -1.81 3.62
N LEU A 19 -4.53 -1.77 4.38
CA LEU A 19 -5.00 -2.94 5.13
C LEU A 19 -5.31 -4.11 4.21
N PHE A 20 -6.08 -3.88 3.13
CA PHE A 20 -6.40 -4.93 2.17
C PHE A 20 -5.15 -5.44 1.43
N SER A 21 -4.27 -4.52 0.99
CA SER A 21 -3.02 -4.91 0.32
C SER A 21 -2.11 -5.70 1.24
N PHE A 22 -2.04 -5.33 2.52
CA PHE A 22 -1.22 -6.02 3.51
C PHE A 22 -1.76 -7.42 3.80
N LEU A 23 -3.07 -7.56 4.05
CA LEU A 23 -3.67 -8.86 4.33
C LEU A 23 -3.50 -9.81 3.14
N ILE A 24 -3.89 -9.38 1.95
CA ILE A 24 -3.81 -10.22 0.75
C ILE A 24 -2.35 -10.49 0.38
N GLY A 25 -1.50 -9.45 0.41
CA GLY A 25 -0.08 -9.57 0.09
C GLY A 25 0.67 -10.47 1.06
N PHE A 26 0.37 -10.41 2.36
CA PHE A 26 0.93 -11.31 3.37
C PHE A 26 0.60 -12.78 3.08
N PHE A 27 -0.68 -13.10 2.84
CA PHE A 27 -1.06 -14.49 2.55
C PHE A 27 -0.50 -14.99 1.22
N LEU A 28 -0.47 -14.16 0.18
CA LEU A 28 0.14 -14.50 -1.10
C LEU A 28 1.65 -14.73 -0.96
N SER A 29 2.36 -13.86 -0.25
CA SER A 29 3.79 -14.02 -0.03
C SER A 29 4.11 -15.26 0.81
N LEU A 30 3.31 -15.57 1.83
CA LEU A 30 3.45 -16.78 2.61
C LEU A 30 3.22 -18.04 1.76
N PHE A 31 2.20 -18.02 0.89
CA PHE A 31 1.95 -19.10 -0.07
C PHE A 31 3.13 -19.31 -1.03
N ILE A 32 3.64 -18.23 -1.62
CA ILE A 32 4.82 -18.27 -2.52
C ILE A 32 6.06 -18.75 -1.77
N PHE A 33 6.26 -18.33 -0.51
CA PHE A 33 7.39 -18.77 0.30
C PHE A 33 7.35 -20.26 0.57
N LEU A 34 6.19 -20.82 0.99
CA LEU A 34 6.04 -22.21 1.39
C LEU A 34 5.98 -23.20 0.22
N LYS A 35 5.53 -22.76 -0.95
CA LYS A 35 5.38 -23.61 -2.13
C LYS A 35 6.58 -23.48 -3.08
N ASN A 36 7.02 -24.64 -3.63
CA ASN A 36 7.95 -24.68 -4.74
C ASN A 36 7.22 -25.01 -6.01
N PHE A 37 7.30 -24.13 -7.01
CA PHE A 37 6.72 -24.34 -8.35
C PHE A 37 7.65 -23.76 -9.42
N ILE A 38 7.55 -24.29 -10.64
CA ILE A 38 8.50 -24.02 -11.73
C ILE A 38 8.65 -22.52 -12.04
N LEU A 39 7.55 -21.78 -12.01
CA LEU A 39 7.52 -20.34 -12.34
C LEU A 39 7.80 -19.41 -11.14
N LYS A 40 8.16 -19.94 -9.96
CA LYS A 40 8.36 -19.14 -8.73
C LYS A 40 9.36 -18.00 -8.92
N LYS A 41 10.52 -18.28 -9.50
CA LYS A 41 11.57 -17.26 -9.74
C LYS A 41 11.08 -16.17 -10.68
N TRP A 42 10.39 -16.55 -11.75
CA TRP A 42 9.83 -15.60 -12.72
C TRP A 42 8.76 -14.71 -12.06
N LEU A 43 7.86 -15.30 -11.27
CA LEU A 43 6.82 -14.55 -10.55
C LEU A 43 7.42 -13.54 -9.56
N ILE A 44 8.44 -13.95 -8.79
CA ILE A 44 9.12 -13.05 -7.84
C ILE A 44 9.79 -11.89 -8.59
N ASN A 45 10.50 -12.17 -9.68
CA ASN A 45 11.15 -11.13 -10.50
C ASN A 45 10.11 -10.19 -11.12
N PHE A 46 8.99 -10.70 -11.58
CA PHE A 46 7.89 -9.90 -12.11
C PHE A 46 7.28 -8.97 -11.05
N LEU A 47 6.99 -9.51 -9.85
CA LEU A 47 6.48 -8.71 -8.73
C LEU A 47 7.46 -7.62 -8.30
N ASN A 48 8.75 -7.94 -8.25
CA ASN A 48 9.79 -6.95 -7.95
C ASN A 48 9.87 -5.87 -9.03
N ALA A 49 9.77 -6.22 -10.31
CA ALA A 49 9.75 -5.27 -11.41
C ALA A 49 8.54 -4.32 -11.32
N LEU A 50 7.36 -4.82 -10.89
CA LEU A 50 6.16 -4.01 -10.69
C LEU A 50 6.35 -2.92 -9.62
N THR A 51 7.21 -3.12 -8.63
CA THR A 51 7.47 -2.08 -7.59
C THR A 51 8.15 -0.85 -8.16
N GLY A 52 8.87 -0.97 -9.27
CA GLY A 52 9.55 0.12 -9.98
C GLY A 52 8.69 0.79 -11.07
N VAL A 53 7.49 0.25 -11.37
CA VAL A 53 6.61 0.83 -12.38
C VAL A 53 6.06 2.18 -11.91
N PRO A 54 6.02 3.22 -12.78
CA PRO A 54 5.41 4.50 -12.45
C PRO A 54 3.95 4.34 -12.00
N THR A 55 3.60 4.97 -10.88
CA THR A 55 2.29 4.82 -10.24
C THR A 55 1.12 5.26 -11.11
N VAL A 56 1.38 6.22 -12.01
CA VAL A 56 0.41 6.70 -13.00
C VAL A 56 -0.09 5.57 -13.90
N ILE A 57 0.75 4.58 -14.20
CA ILE A 57 0.37 3.42 -15.03
C ILE A 57 -0.67 2.56 -14.29
N PHE A 58 -0.49 2.32 -12.99
CA PHE A 58 -1.50 1.63 -12.18
C PHE A 58 -2.83 2.39 -12.16
N GLY A 59 -2.77 3.73 -12.00
CA GLY A 59 -3.95 4.59 -12.07
C GLY A 59 -4.64 4.50 -13.43
N LEU A 60 -3.87 4.53 -14.52
CA LEU A 60 -4.41 4.40 -15.88
C LEU A 60 -5.07 3.03 -16.11
N CYS A 61 -4.42 1.94 -15.69
CA CYS A 61 -5.01 0.60 -15.81
C CYS A 61 -6.35 0.51 -15.07
N VAL A 62 -6.40 0.99 -13.82
CA VAL A 62 -7.65 0.98 -13.03
C VAL A 62 -8.70 1.91 -13.65
N LEU A 63 -8.31 3.08 -14.14
CA LEU A 63 -9.21 3.99 -14.86
C LEU A 63 -9.83 3.29 -16.06
N LEU A 64 -9.03 2.62 -16.90
CA LEU A 64 -9.54 1.89 -18.07
C LEU A 64 -10.46 0.75 -17.67
N LEU A 65 -10.14 -0.01 -16.63
CA LEU A 65 -10.98 -1.10 -16.12
C LEU A 65 -12.33 -0.61 -15.58
N LEU A 66 -12.36 0.53 -14.88
CA LEU A 66 -13.56 1.10 -14.26
C LEU A 66 -14.31 2.08 -15.18
N SER A 67 -13.76 2.45 -16.34
CA SER A 67 -14.38 3.37 -17.29
C SER A 67 -15.67 2.77 -17.87
N ARG A 68 -16.57 3.63 -18.38
CA ARG A 68 -17.86 3.18 -18.97
C ARG A 68 -17.73 2.12 -20.05
N LYS A 69 -16.62 2.13 -20.79
CA LYS A 69 -16.30 1.14 -21.84
C LYS A 69 -15.48 -0.04 -21.31
N GLY A 70 -15.05 0.00 -20.05
CA GLY A 70 -14.25 -1.04 -19.42
C GLY A 70 -15.10 -2.20 -18.88
N PRO A 71 -14.47 -3.32 -18.52
CA PRO A 71 -15.17 -4.52 -18.06
C PRO A 71 -15.97 -4.31 -16.75
N PHE A 72 -15.56 -3.37 -15.90
CA PHE A 72 -16.22 -3.02 -14.65
C PHE A 72 -16.99 -1.69 -14.70
N GLY A 73 -17.22 -1.13 -15.88
CA GLY A 73 -17.91 0.15 -16.06
C GLY A 73 -19.34 0.17 -15.53
N SER A 74 -20.03 -0.99 -15.54
CA SER A 74 -21.37 -1.16 -14.97
C SER A 74 -21.45 -0.85 -13.47
N LEU A 75 -20.34 -1.00 -12.74
CA LEU A 75 -20.26 -0.73 -11.30
C LEU A 75 -20.25 0.77 -10.95
N LYS A 76 -20.03 1.66 -11.93
CA LYS A 76 -20.00 3.13 -11.78
C LYS A 76 -19.08 3.61 -10.65
N LEU A 77 -17.96 2.93 -10.43
CA LEU A 77 -17.04 3.22 -9.33
C LEU A 77 -16.05 4.36 -9.64
N LEU A 78 -15.84 4.69 -10.92
CA LEU A 78 -14.90 5.75 -11.30
C LEU A 78 -15.30 7.09 -10.66
N PHE A 79 -14.29 7.85 -10.22
CA PHE A 79 -14.46 9.11 -9.48
C PHE A 79 -15.15 8.96 -8.11
N THR A 80 -14.97 7.82 -7.46
CA THR A 80 -15.42 7.58 -6.09
C THR A 80 -14.21 7.28 -5.18
N PRO A 81 -14.35 7.40 -3.85
CA PRO A 81 -13.30 6.96 -2.90
C PRO A 81 -12.91 5.48 -3.09
N THR A 82 -13.87 4.65 -3.47
CA THR A 82 -13.64 3.22 -3.75
C THR A 82 -12.68 3.01 -4.92
N ALA A 83 -12.78 3.80 -6.00
CA ALA A 83 -11.83 3.72 -7.11
C ALA A 83 -10.40 4.07 -6.66
N ILE A 84 -10.25 5.05 -5.76
CA ILE A 84 -8.94 5.41 -5.20
C ILE A 84 -8.38 4.24 -4.38
N ILE A 85 -9.22 3.60 -3.53
CA ILE A 85 -8.82 2.43 -2.74
C ILE A 85 -8.35 1.29 -3.67
N ILE A 86 -9.08 1.02 -4.75
CA ILE A 86 -8.73 -0.02 -5.73
C ILE A 86 -7.38 0.29 -6.39
N ALA A 87 -7.16 1.54 -6.83
CA ALA A 87 -5.90 1.93 -7.48
C ALA A 87 -4.71 1.82 -6.51
N GLN A 88 -4.86 2.31 -5.29
CA GLN A 88 -3.85 2.18 -4.25
C GLN A 88 -3.61 0.71 -3.87
N PHE A 89 -4.65 -0.11 -3.82
CA PHE A 89 -4.53 -1.54 -3.55
C PHE A 89 -3.62 -2.23 -4.58
N PHE A 90 -3.88 -2.04 -5.88
CA PHE A 90 -3.06 -2.66 -6.92
C PHE A 90 -1.61 -2.13 -6.95
N LEU A 91 -1.41 -0.88 -6.59
CA LEU A 91 -0.09 -0.29 -6.46
C LEU A 91 0.69 -0.85 -5.27
N LEU A 92 0.04 -1.03 -4.13
CA LEU A 92 0.68 -1.49 -2.89
C LEU A 92 0.89 -3.00 -2.84
N LEU A 93 0.03 -3.76 -3.50
CA LEU A 93 0.05 -5.22 -3.44
C LEU A 93 1.41 -5.83 -3.84
N PRO A 94 2.03 -5.49 -4.99
CA PRO A 94 3.36 -6.01 -5.34
C PRO A 94 4.44 -5.56 -4.35
N LEU A 95 4.37 -4.35 -3.83
CA LEU A 95 5.31 -3.85 -2.82
C LEU A 95 5.25 -4.68 -1.53
N VAL A 96 4.04 -4.92 -1.01
CA VAL A 96 3.85 -5.72 0.20
C VAL A 96 4.32 -7.15 -0.01
N ILE A 97 4.02 -7.76 -1.17
CA ILE A 97 4.46 -9.13 -1.48
C ILE A 97 5.98 -9.18 -1.54
N ALA A 98 6.64 -8.24 -2.23
CA ALA A 98 8.10 -8.21 -2.37
C ALA A 98 8.78 -8.11 -0.99
N LEU A 99 8.40 -7.11 -0.18
CA LEU A 99 8.97 -6.91 1.16
C LEU A 99 8.71 -8.09 2.10
N SER A 100 7.52 -8.70 2.03
CA SER A 100 7.19 -9.87 2.85
C SER A 100 7.98 -11.10 2.40
N LEU A 101 8.22 -11.29 1.11
CA LEU A 101 9.05 -12.39 0.60
C LEU A 101 10.51 -12.23 1.02
N ASP A 102 11.05 -11.01 0.98
CA ASP A 102 12.40 -10.73 1.46
C ASP A 102 12.54 -11.04 2.94
N LEU A 103 11.55 -10.62 3.75
CA LEU A 103 11.49 -10.94 5.17
C LEU A 103 11.43 -12.46 5.42
N PHE A 104 10.57 -13.18 4.69
CA PHE A 104 10.42 -14.63 4.88
C PHE A 104 11.66 -15.40 4.42
N ASN A 105 12.29 -14.99 3.30
CA ASN A 105 13.51 -15.63 2.80
C ASN A 105 14.74 -15.32 3.69
N GLY A 106 14.77 -14.17 4.35
CA GLY A 106 15.82 -13.79 5.29
C GLY A 106 15.56 -14.36 6.69
N GLU A 107 14.80 -13.60 7.50
CA GLU A 107 14.57 -13.92 8.92
C GLU A 107 13.65 -15.14 9.09
N GLY A 108 12.59 -15.24 8.28
CA GLY A 108 11.65 -16.35 8.37
C GLY A 108 12.31 -17.71 8.18
N LYS A 109 13.23 -17.83 7.22
CA LYS A 109 13.98 -19.05 6.97
C LYS A 109 14.88 -19.42 8.16
N LYS A 110 15.57 -18.45 8.75
CA LYS A 110 16.40 -18.66 9.95
C LYS A 110 15.58 -19.17 11.13
N ILE A 111 14.40 -18.57 11.36
CA ILE A 111 13.47 -19.01 12.41
C ILE A 111 13.04 -20.46 12.20
N LEU A 112 12.67 -20.85 10.96
CA LEU A 112 12.28 -22.22 10.65
C LEU A 112 13.43 -23.22 10.83
N GLU A 113 14.65 -22.87 10.45
CA GLU A 113 15.86 -23.69 10.65
C GLU A 113 16.14 -23.86 12.15
N THR A 114 16.06 -22.79 12.95
CA THR A 114 16.21 -22.83 14.41
C THR A 114 15.14 -23.72 15.05
N CYS A 115 13.87 -23.59 14.65
CA CYS A 115 12.79 -24.43 15.13
C CYS A 115 13.04 -25.93 14.81
N LYS A 116 13.62 -26.21 13.66
CA LYS A 116 13.98 -27.58 13.24
C LYS A 116 15.12 -28.15 14.09
N ILE A 117 16.18 -27.38 14.33
CA ILE A 117 17.32 -27.77 15.18
C ILE A 117 16.85 -28.06 16.62
N LEU A 118 15.99 -27.19 17.18
CA LEU A 118 15.44 -27.33 18.52
C LEU A 118 14.30 -28.38 18.61
N GLN A 119 14.01 -29.11 17.53
CA GLN A 119 12.95 -30.12 17.45
C GLN A 119 11.58 -29.64 17.94
N ILE A 120 11.25 -28.36 17.66
CA ILE A 120 9.98 -27.76 18.08
C ILE A 120 8.82 -28.45 17.35
N PRO A 121 7.74 -28.84 18.07
CA PRO A 121 6.60 -29.50 17.46
C PRO A 121 5.89 -28.57 16.45
N LYS A 122 5.46 -29.14 15.31
CA LYS A 122 4.90 -28.40 14.16
C LYS A 122 3.74 -27.46 14.51
N ASN A 123 2.92 -27.83 15.49
CA ASN A 123 1.80 -27.00 15.97
C ASN A 123 2.23 -25.68 16.64
N LYS A 124 3.47 -25.60 17.15
CA LYS A 124 4.01 -24.39 17.77
C LYS A 124 4.80 -23.50 16.81
N ILE A 125 5.29 -24.04 15.69
CA ILE A 125 6.14 -23.32 14.73
C ILE A 125 5.43 -22.08 14.18
N ALA A 126 4.18 -22.21 13.75
CA ALA A 126 3.41 -21.07 13.19
C ALA A 126 3.27 -19.92 14.20
N LYS A 127 3.04 -20.23 15.48
CA LYS A 127 2.92 -19.24 16.53
C LYS A 127 4.25 -18.52 16.78
N ILE A 128 5.38 -19.24 16.82
CA ILE A 128 6.71 -18.69 16.98
C ILE A 128 7.06 -17.82 15.77
N PHE A 129 6.85 -18.32 14.57
CA PHE A 129 7.09 -17.62 13.31
C PHE A 129 6.37 -16.26 13.27
N LEU A 130 5.07 -16.24 13.58
CA LEU A 130 4.30 -14.99 13.63
C LEU A 130 4.77 -14.07 14.77
N LYS A 131 5.09 -14.62 15.95
CA LYS A 131 5.53 -13.82 17.10
C LYS A 131 6.87 -13.11 16.81
N GLU A 132 7.82 -13.81 16.21
CA GLU A 132 9.12 -13.23 15.87
C GLU A 132 9.03 -12.22 14.72
N LEU A 133 8.16 -12.45 13.74
CA LEU A 133 8.05 -11.59 12.57
C LEU A 133 7.04 -10.44 12.73
N ILE A 134 6.31 -10.32 13.85
CA ILE A 134 5.29 -9.28 14.02
C ILE A 134 5.87 -7.86 13.91
N LYS A 135 7.05 -7.62 14.47
CA LYS A 135 7.70 -6.30 14.41
C LYS A 135 8.07 -5.91 12.97
N PRO A 136 8.83 -6.71 12.20
CA PRO A 136 9.12 -6.38 10.81
C PRO A 136 7.85 -6.36 9.94
N LEU A 137 6.83 -7.16 10.21
CA LEU A 137 5.54 -7.09 9.51
C LEU A 137 4.82 -5.76 9.75
N VAL A 138 4.85 -5.23 10.97
CA VAL A 138 4.34 -3.89 11.26
C VAL A 138 5.14 -2.82 10.50
N CYS A 139 6.46 -2.98 10.36
CA CYS A 139 7.27 -2.07 9.54
C CYS A 139 6.84 -2.10 8.06
N ILE A 140 6.60 -3.28 7.49
CA ILE A 140 6.09 -3.42 6.11
C ILE A 140 4.74 -2.71 5.95
N PHE A 141 3.82 -2.88 6.91
CA PHE A 141 2.53 -2.18 6.90
C PHE A 141 2.71 -0.65 6.90
N LEU A 142 3.58 -0.13 7.76
CA LEU A 142 3.85 1.31 7.85
C LEU A 142 4.53 1.86 6.59
N ILE A 143 5.43 1.10 5.96
CA ILE A 143 6.05 1.45 4.66
C ILE A 143 4.97 1.54 3.58
N ALA A 144 4.09 0.55 3.48
CA ALA A 144 2.99 0.55 2.53
C ALA A 144 2.03 1.72 2.78
N PHE A 145 1.69 2.02 4.04
CA PHE A 145 0.84 3.14 4.40
C PHE A 145 1.48 4.51 4.06
N SER A 146 2.78 4.67 4.34
CA SER A 146 3.53 5.87 3.95
C SER A 146 3.52 6.06 2.43
N ARG A 147 3.63 4.98 1.66
CA ARG A 147 3.53 5.01 0.19
C ARG A 147 2.12 5.38 -0.28
N ALA A 148 1.08 4.83 0.36
CA ALA A 148 -0.31 5.12 0.02
C ALA A 148 -0.66 6.59 0.23
N ILE A 149 -0.33 7.16 1.40
CA ILE A 149 -0.73 8.52 1.78
C ILE A 149 -0.01 9.60 0.95
N SER A 150 1.17 9.28 0.40
CA SER A 150 1.95 10.19 -0.46
C SER A 150 1.60 10.06 -1.96
N GLU A 151 0.67 9.17 -2.32
CA GLU A 151 0.35 8.91 -3.72
C GLU A 151 -0.45 10.05 -4.36
N VAL A 152 -0.01 10.51 -5.52
CA VAL A 152 -0.63 11.61 -6.29
C VAL A 152 -1.18 11.10 -7.62
N GLY A 153 -0.33 10.45 -8.42
CA GLY A 153 -0.59 10.15 -9.83
C GLY A 153 -1.80 9.25 -10.06
N ALA A 154 -1.77 8.05 -9.46
CA ALA A 154 -2.86 7.09 -9.57
C ALA A 154 -4.17 7.66 -8.99
N VAL A 155 -4.07 8.32 -7.83
CA VAL A 155 -5.24 8.90 -7.12
C VAL A 155 -5.90 10.00 -7.95
N SER A 156 -5.12 10.88 -8.58
CA SER A 156 -5.64 11.96 -9.43
C SER A 156 -6.42 11.41 -10.63
N LEU A 157 -5.90 10.36 -11.27
CA LEU A 157 -6.55 9.76 -12.45
C LEU A 157 -7.89 9.12 -12.12
N VAL A 158 -7.97 8.30 -11.07
CA VAL A 158 -9.18 7.54 -10.76
C VAL A 158 -10.17 8.31 -9.89
N GLY A 159 -9.66 9.27 -9.08
CA GLY A 159 -10.48 10.06 -8.16
C GLY A 159 -11.01 11.35 -8.76
N GLY A 160 -10.30 11.97 -9.72
CA GLY A 160 -10.72 13.23 -10.36
C GLY A 160 -10.70 14.44 -9.45
N ASN A 161 -10.17 14.37 -8.23
CA ASN A 161 -10.02 15.47 -7.26
C ASN A 161 -11.32 16.27 -7.02
N ILE A 162 -12.47 15.61 -6.90
CA ILE A 162 -13.80 16.23 -6.74
C ILE A 162 -13.95 16.76 -5.32
N LYS A 163 -14.25 18.05 -5.18
CA LYS A 163 -14.48 18.73 -3.90
C LYS A 163 -15.57 18.03 -3.09
N GLY A 164 -15.27 17.74 -1.81
CA GLY A 164 -16.21 17.10 -0.89
C GLY A 164 -16.46 15.61 -1.14
N HIS A 165 -15.83 14.99 -2.15
CA HIS A 165 -16.07 13.58 -2.51
C HIS A 165 -14.80 12.74 -2.66
N THR A 166 -13.87 13.14 -3.53
CA THR A 166 -12.64 12.36 -3.79
C THR A 166 -11.36 13.15 -3.60
N ARG A 167 -11.46 14.40 -3.17
CA ARG A 167 -10.31 15.26 -2.94
C ARG A 167 -9.52 14.79 -1.73
N VAL A 168 -8.28 14.36 -1.94
CA VAL A 168 -7.32 13.97 -0.89
C VAL A 168 -6.21 15.02 -0.76
N MET A 169 -5.40 14.95 0.31
CA MET A 169 -4.35 15.93 0.59
C MET A 169 -3.40 16.15 -0.59
N THR A 170 -2.88 15.07 -1.16
CA THR A 170 -1.90 15.13 -2.26
C THR A 170 -2.47 15.75 -3.53
N THR A 171 -3.70 15.39 -3.91
CA THR A 171 -4.36 15.94 -5.10
C THR A 171 -4.80 17.39 -4.90
N TYR A 172 -5.15 17.76 -3.65
CA TYR A 172 -5.46 19.14 -3.31
C TYR A 172 -4.23 20.02 -3.39
N ILE A 173 -3.09 19.60 -2.82
CA ILE A 173 -1.82 20.33 -2.91
C ILE A 173 -1.48 20.59 -4.38
N ALA A 174 -1.52 19.56 -5.23
CA ALA A 174 -1.22 19.69 -6.65
C ALA A 174 -2.15 20.69 -7.36
N LEU A 175 -3.47 20.62 -7.11
CA LEU A 175 -4.44 21.54 -7.70
C LEU A 175 -4.26 22.96 -7.20
N SER A 176 -4.16 23.18 -5.88
CA SER A 176 -4.05 24.52 -5.29
C SER A 176 -2.78 25.23 -5.73
N THR A 177 -1.67 24.48 -5.84
CA THR A 177 -0.40 25.01 -6.34
C THR A 177 -0.51 25.41 -7.81
N SER A 178 -1.19 24.61 -8.65
CA SER A 178 -1.39 24.95 -10.07
C SER A 178 -2.29 26.17 -10.28
N MET A 179 -3.18 26.46 -9.30
CA MET A 179 -4.04 27.65 -9.30
C MET A 179 -3.37 28.89 -8.67
N GLY A 180 -2.13 28.79 -8.18
CA GLY A 180 -1.44 29.88 -7.49
C GLY A 180 -1.87 30.11 -6.03
N ASN A 181 -2.71 29.23 -5.46
CA ASN A 181 -3.19 29.33 -4.09
C ASN A 181 -2.21 28.65 -3.11
N TYR A 182 -1.06 29.30 -2.89
CA TYR A 182 0.04 28.72 -2.12
C TYR A 182 -0.27 28.59 -0.62
N ASP A 183 -1.01 29.53 -0.02
CA ASP A 183 -1.30 29.53 1.43
C ASP A 183 -1.99 28.26 1.88
N THR A 184 -3.07 27.87 1.20
CA THR A 184 -3.80 26.64 1.53
C THR A 184 -3.01 25.38 1.20
N SER A 185 -2.20 25.42 0.11
CA SER A 185 -1.31 24.31 -0.26
C SER A 185 -0.27 24.05 0.83
N ILE A 186 0.36 25.10 1.37
CA ILE A 186 1.37 25.03 2.42
C ILE A 186 0.78 24.42 3.70
N ILE A 187 -0.41 24.86 4.11
CA ILE A 187 -1.07 24.32 5.33
C ILE A 187 -1.27 22.82 5.22
N ILE A 188 -1.84 22.34 4.09
CA ILE A 188 -2.09 20.90 3.90
C ILE A 188 -0.78 20.14 3.71
N ALA A 189 0.22 20.72 3.05
CA ALA A 189 1.54 20.11 2.91
C ALA A 189 2.22 19.92 4.27
N LEU A 190 2.12 20.89 5.19
CA LEU A 190 2.63 20.78 6.55
C LEU A 190 1.92 19.67 7.34
N ILE A 191 0.59 19.56 7.22
CA ILE A 191 -0.18 18.47 7.85
C ILE A 191 0.31 17.12 7.31
N LEU A 192 0.42 16.97 5.99
CA LEU A 192 0.90 15.75 5.36
C LEU A 192 2.34 15.42 5.77
N PHE A 193 3.20 16.43 5.85
CA PHE A 193 4.59 16.30 6.33
C PHE A 193 4.64 15.76 7.77
N VAL A 194 3.86 16.35 8.70
CA VAL A 194 3.80 15.90 10.10
C VAL A 194 3.31 14.45 10.18
N ILE A 195 2.25 14.09 9.44
CA ILE A 195 1.74 12.71 9.41
C ILE A 195 2.82 11.75 8.89
N SER A 196 3.46 12.08 7.77
CA SER A 196 4.53 11.27 7.18
C SER A 196 5.75 11.15 8.10
N PHE A 197 6.12 12.24 8.78
CA PHE A 197 7.20 12.23 9.75
C PHE A 197 6.89 11.31 10.94
N LEU A 198 5.69 11.39 11.50
CA LEU A 198 5.26 10.52 12.61
C LEU A 198 5.29 9.04 12.21
N ILE A 199 4.82 8.71 11.01
CA ILE A 199 4.86 7.33 10.48
C ILE A 199 6.31 6.84 10.39
N ASN A 200 7.21 7.64 9.80
CA ASN A 200 8.62 7.29 9.66
C ASN A 200 9.35 7.22 11.02
N TYR A 201 8.98 8.07 11.97
CA TYR A 201 9.51 7.99 13.33
C TYR A 201 9.11 6.68 14.02
N LEU A 202 7.84 6.27 13.88
CA LEU A 202 7.35 4.99 14.39
C LEU A 202 8.04 3.79 13.74
N LEU A 203 8.37 3.87 12.45
CA LEU A 203 9.17 2.86 11.74
C LEU A 203 10.53 2.66 12.42
N ARG A 204 11.27 3.75 12.61
CA ARG A 204 12.62 3.68 13.22
C ARG A 204 12.63 3.18 14.67
N ARG A 205 11.57 3.44 15.43
CA ARG A 205 11.46 2.96 16.82
C ARG A 205 11.16 1.47 16.91
N LYS A 206 10.59 0.86 15.87
CA LYS A 206 10.20 -0.56 15.85
C LYS A 206 11.14 -1.47 15.07
N ALA A 207 11.98 -0.88 14.17
CA ALA A 207 13.08 -1.56 13.50
C ALA A 207 14.25 -1.77 14.48
#